data_3246d5794751c6bfd23e953d446102ac
#
_entry.id   3246d5794751c6bfd23e953d446102ac
#
_cell.length_a   1.000
_cell.length_b   1.000
_cell.length_c   1.000
_cell.angle_alpha   90.00
_cell.angle_beta   90.00
_cell.angle_gamma   90.00
#
_symmetry.space_group_name_H-M   'P 1'
#
loop_
_entity.id
_entity.type
_entity.pdbx_description
1 polymer ?
#
loop_
_entity_poly.entity_id
_entity_poly.type
_entity_poly.pdbx_seq_one_letter_code
_entity_poly.pdbx_strand_id
1 'polypeptide(L)'
;IILYCQNTYAQNQHSKENEEYIHDKEIELTNDSSYWENAAVFYLGFNKTGLYNWSAGGMNFIEFHGLADIWLDYRHNKFHWNNFITASFGMLKSGYGNLSDDAWWKNDDLLEVTSKFSLRTKHLWDYSFLVNFRSQFYKGFYSDDDRVNDKYMDKFLSPVYPIAGLGLDYHANNHLTCYVSPLTMKSTIVLDSTLSSQGVFGLNPGQKVRSEIGFYTNIIYSHDSIFNTKGLSFFTDVTAFGNYIENPGNIDITWEALLSYQIKEFFSITFSSYMIYDHDILIPLYDENGFPDYYYKPNGLDVYNIYYDNLNANDYYYDYEGFVIKTGPRLQFMEYWLLGLSFTF
;
A
#
# COMPACT_ATOMS: atom_id res chain seq x y z
N ILE A 1 10.74 4.18 -8.60
CA ILE A 1 11.10 3.72 -7.24
C ILE A 1 11.33 4.91 -6.33
N ILE A 2 12.17 5.90 -6.70
CA ILE A 2 12.42 7.10 -5.87
C ILE A 2 11.15 7.93 -5.65
N LEU A 3 10.32 8.09 -6.68
CA LEU A 3 9.04 8.81 -6.60
C LEU A 3 7.98 8.06 -5.76
N TYR A 4 7.95 6.73 -5.86
CA TYR A 4 7.08 5.91 -5.01
C TYR A 4 7.45 6.06 -3.53
N CYS A 5 8.76 6.05 -3.20
CA CYS A 5 9.24 6.29 -1.84
C CYS A 5 8.94 7.71 -1.33
N GLN A 6 9.02 8.73 -2.18
CA GLN A 6 8.66 10.11 -1.79
C GLN A 6 7.15 10.24 -1.51
N ASN A 7 6.31 9.57 -2.30
CA ASN A 7 4.87 9.56 -2.09
C ASN A 7 4.46 8.83 -0.81
N THR A 8 5.05 7.65 -0.57
CA THR A 8 4.81 6.90 0.67
C THR A 8 5.28 7.70 1.89
N TYR A 9 6.42 8.41 1.80
CA TYR A 9 6.90 9.27 2.87
C TYR A 9 5.97 10.45 3.13
N ALA A 10 5.48 11.12 2.09
CA ALA A 10 4.53 12.23 2.23
C ALA A 10 3.19 11.74 2.81
N GLN A 11 2.68 10.59 2.36
CA GLN A 11 1.49 9.96 2.92
C GLN A 11 1.67 9.61 4.41
N ASN A 12 2.83 9.07 4.78
CA ASN A 12 3.11 8.69 6.17
C ASN A 12 3.37 9.88 7.09
N GLN A 13 3.99 10.95 6.61
CA GLN A 13 4.10 12.21 7.37
C GLN A 13 2.72 12.82 7.60
N HIS A 14 1.87 12.84 6.58
CA HIS A 14 0.51 13.33 6.73
C HIS A 14 -0.34 12.45 7.64
N SER A 15 -0.26 11.12 7.56
CA SER A 15 -0.98 10.26 8.49
C SER A 15 -0.55 10.49 9.94
N LYS A 16 0.76 10.69 10.18
CA LYS A 16 1.29 11.00 11.51
C LYS A 16 0.84 12.35 12.05
N GLU A 17 0.98 13.42 11.28
CA GLU A 17 0.54 14.76 11.68
C GLU A 17 -0.96 14.79 11.97
N ASN A 18 -1.73 13.97 11.27
CA ASN A 18 -3.18 13.91 11.42
C ASN A 18 -3.63 12.99 12.56
N GLU A 19 -2.94 11.88 12.82
CA GLU A 19 -3.17 11.08 14.02
C GLU A 19 -2.80 11.87 15.28
N GLU A 20 -1.69 12.63 15.27
CA GLU A 20 -1.30 13.52 16.35
C GLU A 20 -2.31 14.66 16.54
N TYR A 21 -2.76 15.29 15.43
CA TYR A 21 -3.79 16.33 15.46
C TYR A 21 -5.13 15.81 16.01
N ILE A 22 -5.56 14.62 15.62
CA ILE A 22 -6.77 13.97 16.14
C ILE A 22 -6.59 13.62 17.61
N HIS A 23 -5.42 13.15 18.01
CA HIS A 23 -5.11 12.72 19.36
C HIS A 23 -5.01 13.89 20.35
N ASP A 24 -4.32 14.99 19.99
CA ASP A 24 -4.19 16.18 20.85
C ASP A 24 -5.53 16.90 21.04
N LYS A 25 -6.40 16.86 20.03
CA LYS A 25 -7.78 17.36 20.18
C LYS A 25 -8.68 16.49 21.05
N GLU A 26 -8.40 15.19 21.23
CA GLU A 26 -9.18 14.36 22.16
C GLU A 26 -9.18 14.91 23.60
N ILE A 27 -8.17 15.67 23.96
CA ILE A 27 -8.01 16.24 25.32
C ILE A 27 -8.79 17.56 25.49
N GLU A 28 -9.03 18.34 24.42
CA GLU A 28 -9.69 19.65 24.49
C GLU A 28 -11.24 19.64 24.35
N LEU A 29 -11.84 18.52 23.92
CA LEU A 29 -13.26 18.47 23.53
C LEU A 29 -14.25 18.23 24.68
N THR A 30 -14.14 18.95 25.78
CA THR A 30 -15.18 18.86 26.83
C THR A 30 -16.35 19.83 26.68
N ASN A 31 -16.39 20.68 25.66
CA ASN A 31 -17.41 21.75 25.60
C ASN A 31 -17.98 22.11 24.20
N ASP A 32 -17.78 21.31 23.15
CA ASP A 32 -18.37 21.67 21.85
C ASP A 32 -19.65 20.89 21.56
N SER A 33 -20.65 21.57 21.02
CA SER A 33 -22.00 21.04 20.75
C SER A 33 -22.09 20.17 19.47
N SER A 34 -20.99 19.94 18.78
CA SER A 34 -20.92 19.10 17.58
C SER A 34 -20.44 17.70 17.93
N TYR A 35 -21.17 16.69 17.49
CA TYR A 35 -20.76 15.30 17.58
C TYR A 35 -19.83 14.87 16.44
N TRP A 36 -19.64 15.71 15.45
CA TRP A 36 -18.81 15.48 14.30
C TRP A 36 -17.54 16.33 14.36
N GLU A 37 -16.43 15.68 14.11
CA GLU A 37 -15.13 16.27 13.88
C GLU A 37 -14.66 15.85 12.49
N ASN A 38 -14.16 16.78 11.70
CA ASN A 38 -13.73 16.52 10.34
C ASN A 38 -12.47 17.30 10.02
N ALA A 39 -11.58 16.67 9.28
CA ALA A 39 -10.39 17.29 8.73
C ALA A 39 -10.18 16.81 7.29
N ALA A 40 -9.53 17.62 6.48
CA ALA A 40 -9.14 17.22 5.15
C ALA A 40 -7.80 17.87 4.77
N VAL A 41 -6.95 17.11 4.10
CA VAL A 41 -5.71 17.57 3.51
C VAL A 41 -5.75 17.32 2.02
N PHE A 42 -5.40 18.32 1.24
CA PHE A 42 -5.27 18.22 -0.22
C PHE A 42 -3.87 18.64 -0.62
N TYR A 43 -3.24 17.81 -1.43
CA TYR A 43 -1.95 18.10 -2.01
C TYR A 43 -2.03 18.02 -3.53
N LEU A 44 -1.44 19.00 -4.21
CA LEU A 44 -1.26 19.00 -5.66
C LEU A 44 0.20 19.30 -5.98
N GLY A 45 0.85 18.36 -6.64
CA GLY A 45 2.25 18.43 -7.05
C GLY A 45 2.38 18.54 -8.57
N PHE A 46 3.33 19.37 -9.00
CA PHE A 46 3.76 19.46 -10.39
C PHE A 46 5.28 19.49 -10.44
N ASN A 47 5.86 18.53 -11.17
CA ASN A 47 7.28 18.46 -11.40
C ASN A 47 7.58 18.53 -12.89
N LYS A 48 8.62 19.25 -13.26
CA LYS A 48 9.10 19.31 -14.64
C LYS A 48 10.62 19.38 -14.67
N THR A 49 11.24 18.48 -15.44
CA THR A 49 12.65 18.58 -15.83
C THR A 49 12.74 18.74 -17.34
N GLY A 50 13.44 19.77 -17.76
CA GLY A 50 13.73 20.04 -19.16
C GLY A 50 15.24 20.10 -19.38
N LEU A 51 15.78 19.21 -20.18
CA LEU A 51 17.19 19.12 -20.54
C LEU A 51 17.36 19.58 -22.00
N TYR A 52 18.19 20.57 -22.22
CA TYR A 52 18.49 21.07 -23.54
C TYR A 52 20.01 21.15 -23.74
N ASN A 53 20.54 20.45 -24.74
CA ASN A 53 21.99 20.31 -24.97
C ASN A 53 22.77 19.85 -23.72
N TRP A 54 22.14 19.01 -22.90
CA TRP A 54 22.67 18.54 -21.64
C TRP A 54 23.40 17.22 -21.83
N SER A 55 24.68 17.14 -21.46
CA SER A 55 25.55 15.98 -21.67
C SER A 55 25.77 15.10 -20.42
N ALA A 56 25.38 15.58 -19.24
CA ALA A 56 25.66 14.87 -17.99
C ALA A 56 24.63 13.78 -17.61
N GLY A 57 23.77 13.36 -18.56
CA GLY A 57 22.76 12.33 -18.34
C GLY A 57 21.44 12.88 -17.79
N GLY A 58 20.45 12.01 -17.63
CA GLY A 58 19.08 12.35 -17.24
C GLY A 58 18.10 12.34 -18.39
N MET A 59 16.82 12.54 -18.10
CA MET A 59 15.73 12.58 -19.09
C MET A 59 14.78 13.75 -18.80
N ASN A 60 14.10 14.22 -19.83
CA ASN A 60 13.02 15.16 -19.68
C ASN A 60 11.83 14.46 -19.03
N PHE A 61 11.15 15.14 -18.10
CA PHE A 61 9.88 14.63 -17.60
C PHE A 61 8.94 15.75 -17.15
N ILE A 62 7.66 15.41 -17.17
CA ILE A 62 6.58 16.19 -16.58
C ILE A 62 5.76 15.23 -15.73
N GLU A 63 5.45 15.63 -14.51
CA GLU A 63 4.68 14.85 -13.56
C GLU A 63 3.60 15.72 -12.92
N PHE A 64 2.41 15.15 -12.76
CA PHE A 64 1.33 15.68 -11.93
C PHE A 64 0.99 14.64 -10.88
N HIS A 65 0.80 15.08 -9.67
CA HIS A 65 0.39 14.25 -8.56
C HIS A 65 -0.64 14.98 -7.70
N GLY A 66 -1.70 14.29 -7.32
CA GLY A 66 -2.73 14.78 -6.40
C GLY A 66 -2.97 13.79 -5.29
N LEU A 67 -3.17 14.27 -4.07
CA LEU A 67 -3.55 13.50 -2.89
C LEU A 67 -4.69 14.23 -2.18
N ALA A 68 -5.64 13.47 -1.69
CA ALA A 68 -6.70 13.93 -0.80
C ALA A 68 -6.87 12.93 0.34
N ASP A 69 -6.68 13.39 1.57
CA ASP A 69 -6.97 12.64 2.79
C ASP A 69 -8.08 13.35 3.55
N ILE A 70 -9.12 12.60 3.92
CA ILE A 70 -10.33 13.14 4.56
C ILE A 70 -10.64 12.28 5.78
N TRP A 71 -10.80 12.93 6.93
CA TRP A 71 -11.20 12.33 8.20
C TRP A 71 -12.58 12.83 8.57
N LEU A 72 -13.46 11.91 8.97
CA LEU A 72 -14.80 12.21 9.42
C LEU A 72 -15.06 11.37 10.68
N ASP A 73 -14.98 12.00 11.82
CA ASP A 73 -15.14 11.36 13.13
C ASP A 73 -16.45 11.78 13.77
N TYR A 74 -17.23 10.80 14.19
CA TYR A 74 -18.46 11.00 14.98
C TYR A 74 -18.29 10.40 16.36
N ARG A 75 -18.55 11.20 17.39
CA ARG A 75 -18.48 10.77 18.78
C ARG A 75 -19.74 11.19 19.55
N HIS A 76 -20.47 10.23 20.04
CA HIS A 76 -21.62 10.49 20.91
C HIS A 76 -21.79 9.39 21.95
N ASN A 77 -21.67 9.73 23.22
CA ASN A 77 -21.74 8.82 24.37
C ASN A 77 -20.71 7.68 24.25
N LYS A 78 -21.22 6.44 24.00
CA LYS A 78 -20.39 5.24 23.79
C LYS A 78 -20.10 4.94 22.34
N PHE A 79 -20.69 5.67 21.42
CA PHE A 79 -20.55 5.43 19.99
C PHE A 79 -19.43 6.27 19.42
N HIS A 80 -18.54 5.62 18.72
CA HIS A 80 -17.44 6.23 18.02
C HIS A 80 -17.40 5.68 16.58
N TRP A 81 -17.42 6.57 15.59
CA TRP A 81 -17.43 6.17 14.19
C TRP A 81 -16.42 6.99 13.43
N ASN A 82 -15.30 6.34 13.11
CA ASN A 82 -14.19 6.92 12.39
C ASN A 82 -14.27 6.55 10.94
N ASN A 83 -14.13 7.52 10.06
CA ASN A 83 -14.05 7.32 8.63
C ASN A 83 -12.80 8.02 8.10
N PHE A 84 -12.07 7.30 7.27
CA PHE A 84 -10.88 7.81 6.61
C PHE A 84 -10.94 7.50 5.14
N ILE A 85 -10.72 8.49 4.29
CA ILE A 85 -10.73 8.38 2.84
C ILE A 85 -9.41 8.90 2.33
N THR A 86 -8.66 8.06 1.63
CA THR A 86 -7.47 8.44 0.88
C THR A 86 -7.74 8.29 -0.61
N ALA A 87 -7.44 9.33 -1.36
CA ALA A 87 -7.48 9.31 -2.81
C ALA A 87 -6.20 9.93 -3.35
N SER A 88 -5.41 9.16 -4.09
CA SER A 88 -4.23 9.68 -4.77
C SER A 88 -4.23 9.31 -6.25
N PHE A 89 -3.70 10.20 -7.06
CA PHE A 89 -3.56 9.99 -8.49
C PHE A 89 -2.37 10.75 -9.05
N GLY A 90 -1.54 10.04 -9.80
CA GLY A 90 -0.35 10.60 -10.40
C GLY A 90 -0.15 10.15 -11.86
N MET A 91 0.30 11.07 -12.69
CA MET A 91 0.66 10.83 -14.08
C MET A 91 2.04 11.40 -14.38
N LEU A 92 2.87 10.57 -14.98
CA LEU A 92 4.23 10.91 -15.41
C LEU A 92 4.36 10.77 -16.92
N LYS A 93 5.01 11.72 -17.54
CA LYS A 93 5.46 11.65 -18.92
C LYS A 93 6.96 11.88 -18.95
N SER A 94 7.73 10.93 -19.50
CA SER A 94 9.20 11.00 -19.54
C SER A 94 9.75 10.50 -20.84
N GLY A 95 10.89 11.04 -21.26
CA GLY A 95 11.57 10.63 -22.49
C GLY A 95 12.85 11.40 -22.75
N TYR A 96 13.57 10.98 -23.81
CA TYR A 96 14.75 11.66 -24.29
C TYR A 96 14.37 12.60 -25.44
N GLY A 97 14.62 13.89 -25.29
CA GLY A 97 14.30 14.89 -26.31
C GLY A 97 12.94 15.57 -26.13
N ASN A 98 12.14 15.63 -27.19
CA ASN A 98 10.84 16.28 -27.15
C ASN A 98 9.76 15.34 -26.58
N LEU A 99 9.16 15.74 -25.45
CA LEU A 99 8.12 14.96 -24.80
C LEU A 99 6.77 14.94 -25.55
N SER A 100 6.64 15.58 -26.71
CA SER A 100 5.35 15.63 -27.41
C SER A 100 4.82 14.25 -27.81
N ASP A 101 5.73 13.35 -28.16
CA ASP A 101 5.42 12.04 -28.74
C ASP A 101 5.41 10.92 -27.69
N ASP A 102 5.88 11.21 -26.45
CA ASP A 102 5.89 10.25 -25.37
C ASP A 102 4.50 10.08 -24.74
N ALA A 103 4.27 8.93 -24.13
CA ALA A 103 3.03 8.61 -23.45
C ALA A 103 2.98 9.13 -22.02
N TRP A 104 1.77 9.34 -21.53
CA TRP A 104 1.51 9.51 -20.10
C TRP A 104 1.41 8.15 -19.43
N TRP A 105 2.13 7.98 -18.32
CA TRP A 105 2.12 6.79 -17.49
C TRP A 105 1.54 7.10 -16.13
N LYS A 106 0.71 6.21 -15.66
CA LYS A 106 0.22 6.23 -14.29
C LYS A 106 1.37 5.85 -13.34
N ASN A 107 1.71 6.70 -12.40
CA ASN A 107 2.74 6.47 -11.41
C ASN A 107 2.21 6.40 -9.97
N ASP A 108 0.97 6.84 -9.77
CA ASP A 108 0.21 6.65 -8.53
C ASP A 108 -1.28 6.55 -8.85
N ASP A 109 -2.00 5.68 -8.09
CA ASP A 109 -3.44 5.50 -8.29
C ASP A 109 -4.03 4.70 -7.11
N LEU A 110 -4.62 5.38 -6.17
CA LEU A 110 -5.21 4.78 -4.98
C LEU A 110 -6.56 5.43 -4.66
N LEU A 111 -7.53 4.60 -4.40
CA LEU A 111 -8.77 4.95 -3.71
C LEU A 111 -8.94 4.01 -2.53
N GLU A 112 -8.85 4.54 -1.32
CA GLU A 112 -9.04 3.75 -0.11
C GLU A 112 -10.06 4.43 0.81
N VAL A 113 -10.98 3.64 1.33
CA VAL A 113 -11.99 4.09 2.30
C VAL A 113 -11.99 3.13 3.46
N THR A 114 -11.68 3.64 4.63
CA THR A 114 -11.76 2.90 5.90
C THR A 114 -12.89 3.48 6.73
N SER A 115 -13.77 2.64 7.24
CA SER A 115 -14.85 3.01 8.14
C SER A 115 -14.85 2.06 9.33
N LYS A 116 -14.66 2.60 10.54
CA LYS A 116 -14.61 1.83 11.77
C LYS A 116 -15.64 2.37 12.76
N PHE A 117 -16.58 1.54 13.12
CA PHE A 117 -17.56 1.81 14.14
C PHE A 117 -17.17 1.09 15.44
N SER A 118 -17.06 1.84 16.53
CA SER A 118 -16.66 1.32 17.83
C SER A 118 -17.70 1.62 18.91
N LEU A 119 -17.93 0.66 19.78
CA LEU A 119 -18.76 0.77 20.97
C LEU A 119 -17.84 0.77 22.20
N ARG A 120 -17.62 1.95 22.77
CA ARG A 120 -16.73 2.12 23.93
C ARG A 120 -17.26 1.41 25.16
N THR A 121 -16.37 0.72 25.83
CA THR A 121 -16.62 0.09 27.13
C THR A 121 -15.95 0.91 28.24
N LYS A 122 -16.11 0.46 29.51
CA LYS A 122 -15.37 1.04 30.64
C LYS A 122 -13.98 0.42 30.83
N HIS A 123 -13.59 -0.47 29.94
CA HIS A 123 -12.33 -1.21 29.96
C HIS A 123 -11.42 -0.76 28.85
N LEU A 124 -10.23 -1.34 28.77
CA LEU A 124 -9.24 -1.06 27.72
C LEU A 124 -9.61 -1.61 26.33
N TRP A 125 -10.72 -2.36 26.23
CA TRP A 125 -11.18 -2.99 25.00
C TRP A 125 -12.55 -2.46 24.62
N ASP A 126 -12.68 -2.03 23.37
CA ASP A 126 -13.93 -1.60 22.76
C ASP A 126 -14.37 -2.59 21.68
N TYR A 127 -15.68 -2.79 21.53
CA TYR A 127 -16.20 -3.60 20.42
C TYR A 127 -16.16 -2.78 19.14
N SER A 128 -15.65 -3.37 18.08
CA SER A 128 -15.48 -2.64 16.81
C SER A 128 -15.90 -3.46 15.59
N PHE A 129 -16.45 -2.75 14.62
CA PHE A 129 -16.72 -3.24 13.28
C PHE A 129 -15.95 -2.38 12.29
N LEU A 130 -15.04 -2.99 11.54
CA LEU A 130 -14.20 -2.36 10.53
C LEU A 130 -14.68 -2.74 9.13
N VAL A 131 -14.77 -1.77 8.25
CA VAL A 131 -14.87 -1.98 6.81
C VAL A 131 -13.76 -1.17 6.15
N ASN A 132 -12.98 -1.81 5.30
CA ASN A 132 -12.01 -1.16 4.44
C ASN A 132 -12.31 -1.53 2.98
N PHE A 133 -12.11 -0.58 2.09
CA PHE A 133 -12.32 -0.73 0.66
C PHE A 133 -11.15 -0.08 -0.05
N ARG A 134 -10.42 -0.85 -0.86
CA ARG A 134 -9.27 -0.36 -1.61
C ARG A 134 -9.42 -0.68 -3.09
N SER A 135 -9.13 0.30 -3.95
CA SER A 135 -9.17 0.18 -5.41
C SER A 135 -8.32 1.28 -6.07
N GLN A 136 -8.48 1.46 -7.36
CA GLN A 136 -7.84 2.48 -8.19
C GLN A 136 -8.84 3.18 -9.12
N PHE A 137 -8.41 4.27 -9.74
CA PHE A 137 -9.25 5.11 -10.61
C PHE A 137 -9.08 4.83 -12.11
N TYR A 138 -7.87 4.52 -12.56
CA TYR A 138 -7.54 4.55 -13.97
C TYR A 138 -6.85 3.28 -14.45
N LYS A 139 -6.85 3.05 -15.77
CA LYS A 139 -6.17 1.92 -16.41
C LYS A 139 -4.65 2.01 -16.22
N GLY A 140 -4.04 0.89 -15.80
CA GLY A 140 -2.61 0.69 -15.83
C GLY A 140 -2.17 -0.19 -17.00
N PHE A 141 -0.93 -0.01 -17.48
CA PHE A 141 -0.35 -0.75 -18.60
C PHE A 141 1.08 -1.13 -18.27
N TYR A 142 1.57 -2.27 -18.76
CA TYR A 142 2.97 -2.69 -18.60
C TYR A 142 3.90 -2.06 -19.62
N SER A 143 3.41 -1.81 -20.84
CA SER A 143 4.22 -1.33 -21.96
C SER A 143 3.44 -0.38 -22.87
N ASP A 144 4.16 0.35 -23.75
CA ASP A 144 3.54 1.17 -24.77
C ASP A 144 2.71 0.32 -25.75
N ASP A 145 3.20 -0.86 -26.12
CA ASP A 145 2.47 -1.79 -27.00
C ASP A 145 1.15 -2.24 -26.36
N ASP A 146 1.14 -2.53 -25.06
CA ASP A 146 -0.07 -2.89 -24.33
C ASP A 146 -1.05 -1.72 -24.28
N ARG A 147 -0.55 -0.51 -24.10
CA ARG A 147 -1.37 0.70 -24.11
C ARG A 147 -2.00 0.98 -25.45
N VAL A 148 -1.23 0.85 -26.56
CA VAL A 148 -1.72 1.03 -27.92
C VAL A 148 -2.78 -0.02 -28.25
N ASN A 149 -2.63 -1.24 -27.77
CA ASN A 149 -3.57 -2.34 -27.99
C ASN A 149 -4.67 -2.45 -26.94
N ASP A 150 -4.77 -1.47 -26.01
CA ASP A 150 -5.70 -1.42 -24.87
C ASP A 150 -5.65 -2.68 -23.97
N LYS A 151 -4.47 -3.29 -23.82
CA LYS A 151 -4.22 -4.41 -22.94
C LYS A 151 -3.83 -3.91 -21.55
N TYR A 152 -4.81 -3.48 -20.77
CA TYR A 152 -4.59 -2.97 -19.42
C TYR A 152 -4.41 -4.09 -18.41
N MET A 153 -3.61 -3.83 -17.37
CA MET A 153 -3.37 -4.73 -16.23
C MET A 153 -4.35 -4.50 -15.08
N ASP A 154 -4.89 -3.30 -14.96
CA ASP A 154 -5.88 -2.90 -13.97
C ASP A 154 -6.75 -1.76 -14.52
N LYS A 155 -7.88 -1.48 -13.86
CA LYS A 155 -8.72 -0.30 -14.13
C LYS A 155 -9.66 -0.03 -12.98
N PHE A 156 -10.48 1.02 -13.08
CA PHE A 156 -11.45 1.41 -12.07
C PHE A 156 -12.27 0.22 -11.54
N LEU A 157 -12.24 -0.01 -10.23
CA LEU A 157 -12.89 -1.11 -9.53
C LEU A 157 -12.51 -2.53 -10.06
N SER A 158 -11.34 -2.67 -10.62
CA SER A 158 -10.81 -3.96 -11.07
C SER A 158 -9.28 -3.98 -10.96
N PRO A 159 -8.73 -4.45 -9.79
CA PRO A 159 -9.44 -5.08 -8.65
C PRO A 159 -10.03 -4.11 -7.62
N VAL A 160 -10.94 -4.64 -6.79
CA VAL A 160 -11.37 -4.08 -5.53
C VAL A 160 -11.03 -5.05 -4.42
N TYR A 161 -10.52 -4.55 -3.30
CA TYR A 161 -10.16 -5.33 -2.11
C TYR A 161 -10.98 -4.87 -0.90
N PRO A 162 -12.23 -5.35 -0.74
CA PRO A 162 -12.98 -5.07 0.48
C PRO A 162 -12.57 -6.00 1.61
N ILE A 163 -12.48 -5.42 2.82
CA ILE A 163 -12.29 -6.12 4.09
C ILE A 163 -13.43 -5.72 5.01
N ALA A 164 -14.04 -6.68 5.70
CA ALA A 164 -15.01 -6.43 6.73
C ALA A 164 -14.74 -7.32 7.95
N GLY A 165 -14.57 -6.73 9.13
CA GLY A 165 -14.17 -7.45 10.33
C GLY A 165 -14.93 -7.04 11.58
N LEU A 166 -15.35 -8.03 12.38
CA LEU A 166 -15.90 -7.85 13.72
C LEU A 166 -14.79 -8.14 14.73
N GLY A 167 -14.47 -7.17 15.56
CA GLY A 167 -13.32 -7.28 16.44
C GLY A 167 -13.38 -6.40 17.67
N LEU A 168 -12.23 -6.24 18.26
CA LEU A 168 -11.98 -5.47 19.47
C LEU A 168 -10.84 -4.49 19.21
N ASP A 169 -11.03 -3.24 19.60
CA ASP A 169 -9.95 -2.24 19.68
C ASP A 169 -9.39 -2.20 21.11
N TYR A 170 -8.09 -2.25 21.22
CA TYR A 170 -7.36 -2.10 22.47
C TYR A 170 -6.66 -0.75 22.52
N HIS A 171 -6.96 0.01 23.53
CA HIS A 171 -6.38 1.33 23.79
C HIS A 171 -5.65 1.32 25.13
N ALA A 172 -4.39 0.88 25.14
CA ALA A 172 -3.60 0.81 26.35
C ALA A 172 -3.11 2.19 26.81
N ASN A 173 -2.73 3.02 25.87
CA ASN A 173 -2.21 4.37 26.06
C ASN A 173 -2.26 5.14 24.74
N ASN A 174 -1.76 6.37 24.76
CA ASN A 174 -1.73 7.27 23.62
C ASN A 174 -0.72 6.84 22.51
N HIS A 175 0.03 5.79 22.71
CA HIS A 175 1.09 5.37 21.80
C HIS A 175 0.78 4.04 21.11
N LEU A 176 -0.12 3.24 21.65
CA LEU A 176 -0.40 1.89 21.17
C LEU A 176 -1.88 1.69 20.90
N THR A 177 -2.21 1.41 19.66
CA THR A 177 -3.52 0.96 19.21
C THR A 177 -3.39 -0.46 18.67
N CYS A 178 -4.31 -1.34 19.05
CA CYS A 178 -4.35 -2.69 18.54
C CYS A 178 -5.79 -3.07 18.21
N TYR A 179 -6.06 -3.39 16.96
CA TYR A 179 -7.32 -3.95 16.51
C TYR A 179 -7.16 -5.45 16.26
N VAL A 180 -8.01 -6.25 16.84
CA VAL A 180 -8.03 -7.70 16.66
C VAL A 180 -9.41 -8.14 16.25
N SER A 181 -9.51 -8.72 15.06
CA SER A 181 -10.77 -9.26 14.52
C SER A 181 -10.65 -10.76 14.31
N PRO A 182 -11.30 -11.55 15.17
CA PRO A 182 -11.33 -13.01 15.00
C PRO A 182 -12.25 -13.45 13.85
N LEU A 183 -13.09 -12.58 13.34
CA LEU A 183 -13.97 -12.84 12.21
C LEU A 183 -13.87 -11.72 11.19
N THR A 184 -13.06 -11.94 10.18
CA THR A 184 -12.85 -11.00 9.07
C THR A 184 -13.10 -11.71 7.75
N MET A 185 -13.81 -11.03 6.86
CA MET A 185 -13.94 -11.37 5.45
C MET A 185 -13.05 -10.45 4.64
N LYS A 186 -12.10 -11.01 3.89
CA LYS A 186 -11.26 -10.33 2.88
C LYS A 186 -11.73 -10.82 1.53
N SER A 187 -11.92 -9.95 0.56
CA SER A 187 -12.34 -10.35 -0.78
C SER A 187 -11.51 -9.65 -1.85
N THR A 188 -11.35 -10.33 -2.98
CA THR A 188 -10.83 -9.76 -4.22
C THR A 188 -11.94 -9.78 -5.25
N ILE A 189 -12.29 -8.61 -5.79
CA ILE A 189 -13.39 -8.45 -6.75
C ILE A 189 -12.84 -7.84 -8.03
N VAL A 190 -13.07 -8.48 -9.16
CA VAL A 190 -12.68 -8.00 -10.49
C VAL A 190 -13.96 -7.85 -11.33
N LEU A 191 -14.46 -6.61 -11.45
CA LEU A 191 -15.71 -6.33 -12.15
C LEU A 191 -15.54 -6.40 -13.66
N ASP A 192 -14.34 -6.08 -14.14
CA ASP A 192 -14.05 -6.13 -15.57
C ASP A 192 -14.02 -7.56 -16.11
N SER A 193 -14.74 -7.80 -17.21
CA SER A 193 -14.85 -9.14 -17.80
C SER A 193 -13.58 -9.58 -18.53
N THR A 194 -12.80 -8.64 -19.09
CA THR A 194 -11.53 -8.95 -19.76
C THR A 194 -10.50 -9.43 -18.74
N LEU A 195 -10.30 -8.67 -17.66
CA LEU A 195 -9.41 -9.04 -16.57
C LEU A 195 -9.86 -10.32 -15.87
N SER A 196 -11.17 -10.48 -15.62
CA SER A 196 -11.71 -11.71 -15.05
C SER A 196 -11.45 -12.92 -15.94
N SER A 197 -11.62 -12.78 -17.27
CA SER A 197 -11.35 -13.90 -18.20
C SER A 197 -9.89 -14.33 -18.24
N GLN A 198 -8.96 -13.45 -17.88
CA GLN A 198 -7.52 -13.73 -17.78
C GLN A 198 -7.13 -14.43 -16.49
N GLY A 199 -7.99 -14.43 -15.46
CA GLY A 199 -7.69 -15.04 -14.17
C GLY A 199 -6.59 -14.32 -13.40
N VAL A 200 -6.62 -12.98 -13.37
CA VAL A 200 -5.63 -12.14 -12.66
C VAL A 200 -6.03 -11.90 -11.20
N PHE A 201 -5.12 -11.36 -10.38
CA PHE A 201 -5.31 -11.01 -8.96
C PHE A 201 -5.69 -12.21 -8.08
N GLY A 202 -5.17 -13.41 -8.39
CA GLY A 202 -5.45 -14.63 -7.64
C GLY A 202 -6.86 -15.20 -7.84
N LEU A 203 -7.58 -14.81 -8.92
CA LEU A 203 -8.84 -15.40 -9.34
C LEU A 203 -8.62 -16.42 -10.45
N ASN A 204 -9.49 -17.41 -10.53
CA ASN A 204 -9.52 -18.31 -11.68
C ASN A 204 -10.10 -17.61 -12.92
N PRO A 205 -9.72 -18.03 -14.15
CA PRO A 205 -10.28 -17.47 -15.37
C PRO A 205 -11.81 -17.49 -15.38
N GLY A 206 -12.42 -16.30 -15.60
CA GLY A 206 -13.86 -16.10 -15.56
C GLY A 206 -14.47 -15.90 -14.16
N GLN A 207 -13.72 -16.12 -13.11
CA GLN A 207 -14.13 -15.81 -11.74
C GLN A 207 -14.06 -14.29 -11.52
N LYS A 208 -15.08 -13.73 -10.85
CA LYS A 208 -15.14 -12.30 -10.54
C LYS A 208 -14.93 -11.96 -9.08
N VAL A 209 -15.08 -12.94 -8.20
CA VAL A 209 -15.01 -12.74 -6.75
C VAL A 209 -14.30 -13.92 -6.11
N ARG A 210 -13.28 -13.64 -5.28
CA ARG A 210 -12.69 -14.58 -4.33
C ARG A 210 -12.90 -13.99 -2.93
N SER A 211 -13.40 -14.78 -2.01
CA SER A 211 -13.60 -14.34 -0.62
C SER A 211 -12.93 -15.31 0.34
N GLU A 212 -12.30 -14.77 1.35
CA GLU A 212 -11.56 -15.47 2.38
C GLU A 212 -12.12 -15.08 3.74
N ILE A 213 -12.21 -16.02 4.65
CA ILE A 213 -12.65 -15.79 6.03
C ILE A 213 -11.51 -16.16 6.96
N GLY A 214 -11.14 -15.24 7.84
CA GLY A 214 -9.98 -15.42 8.70
C GLY A 214 -9.95 -14.50 9.90
N PHE A 215 -8.82 -14.48 10.58
CA PHE A 215 -8.52 -13.44 11.55
C PHE A 215 -7.76 -12.29 10.88
N TYR A 216 -7.90 -11.11 11.46
CA TYR A 216 -7.15 -9.92 11.07
C TYR A 216 -6.69 -9.19 12.32
N THR A 217 -5.48 -8.71 12.32
CA THR A 217 -4.98 -7.81 13.36
C THR A 217 -4.19 -6.67 12.75
N ASN A 218 -4.32 -5.50 13.37
CA ASN A 218 -3.53 -4.33 13.05
C ASN A 218 -3.03 -3.73 14.35
N ILE A 219 -1.72 -3.49 14.43
CA ILE A 219 -1.04 -2.94 15.60
C ILE A 219 -0.27 -1.72 15.16
N ILE A 220 -0.63 -0.58 15.72
CA ILE A 220 0.03 0.69 15.46
C ILE A 220 0.69 1.17 16.75
N TYR A 221 1.96 1.53 16.66
CA TYR A 221 2.68 2.20 17.74
C TYR A 221 3.31 3.48 17.21
N SER A 222 3.08 4.59 17.88
CA SER A 222 3.64 5.90 17.55
C SER A 222 4.14 6.60 18.81
N HIS A 223 5.33 7.19 18.74
CA HIS A 223 5.89 7.95 19.85
C HIS A 223 6.88 9.01 19.36
N ASP A 224 6.68 10.28 19.76
CA ASP A 224 7.46 11.42 19.27
C ASP A 224 8.79 11.67 19.99
N SER A 225 9.01 10.96 21.09
CA SER A 225 10.21 11.10 21.91
C SER A 225 10.63 9.77 22.52
N ILE A 226 10.92 8.76 21.68
CA ILE A 226 11.37 7.45 22.16
C ILE A 226 12.66 7.57 22.97
N PHE A 227 12.83 6.72 23.98
CA PHE A 227 13.96 6.72 24.90
C PHE A 227 14.19 8.08 25.60
N ASN A 228 13.12 8.89 25.78
CA ASN A 228 13.19 10.25 26.30
C ASN A 228 14.11 11.20 25.49
N THR A 229 14.33 10.88 24.22
CA THR A 229 15.18 11.67 23.33
C THR A 229 14.29 12.62 22.52
N LYS A 230 14.32 13.91 22.85
CA LYS A 230 13.55 14.93 22.13
C LYS A 230 13.93 14.94 20.63
N GLY A 231 12.90 14.92 19.78
CA GLY A 231 13.07 14.92 18.32
C GLY A 231 13.36 13.55 17.72
N LEU A 232 13.43 12.48 18.52
CA LEU A 232 13.53 11.11 18.01
C LEU A 232 12.15 10.47 18.05
N SER A 233 11.47 10.42 16.92
CA SER A 233 10.15 9.83 16.75
C SER A 233 10.23 8.43 16.12
N PHE A 234 9.33 7.56 16.53
CA PHE A 234 9.17 6.23 15.96
C PHE A 234 7.71 5.94 15.69
N PHE A 235 7.45 5.41 14.51
CA PHE A 235 6.14 4.90 14.10
C PHE A 235 6.32 3.49 13.57
N THR A 236 5.36 2.62 13.86
CA THR A 236 5.27 1.31 13.21
C THR A 236 3.83 0.87 13.09
N ASP A 237 3.49 0.27 11.95
CA ASP A 237 2.22 -0.38 11.66
C ASP A 237 2.48 -1.82 11.24
N VAL A 238 1.84 -2.75 11.92
CA VAL A 238 1.89 -4.18 11.62
C VAL A 238 0.49 -4.68 11.35
N THR A 239 0.26 -5.19 10.18
CA THR A 239 -0.98 -5.84 9.79
C THR A 239 -0.75 -7.32 9.56
N ALA A 240 -1.62 -8.17 10.07
CA ALA A 240 -1.58 -9.61 9.80
C ALA A 240 -2.98 -10.14 9.48
N PHE A 241 -3.05 -11.02 8.48
CA PHE A 241 -4.25 -11.75 8.09
C PHE A 241 -3.93 -13.24 7.97
N GLY A 242 -4.79 -14.09 8.50
CA GLY A 242 -4.68 -15.54 8.33
C GLY A 242 -6.02 -16.12 7.95
N ASN A 243 -6.02 -16.85 6.83
CA ASN A 243 -7.20 -17.52 6.28
C ASN A 243 -7.51 -18.77 7.10
N TYR A 244 -8.76 -18.98 7.51
CA TYR A 244 -9.16 -20.16 8.28
C TYR A 244 -9.40 -21.41 7.42
N ILE A 245 -9.67 -21.23 6.13
CA ILE A 245 -10.13 -22.29 5.23
C ILE A 245 -8.99 -22.75 4.33
N GLU A 246 -8.30 -21.80 3.70
CA GLU A 246 -7.21 -22.08 2.77
C GLU A 246 -5.87 -21.83 3.47
N ASN A 247 -5.07 -22.88 3.62
CA ASN A 247 -3.74 -22.84 4.24
C ASN A 247 -3.70 -22.12 5.61
N PRO A 248 -4.42 -22.59 6.65
CA PRO A 248 -4.59 -21.85 7.91
C PRO A 248 -3.30 -21.54 8.68
N GLY A 249 -2.19 -22.15 8.31
CA GLY A 249 -0.86 -21.89 8.87
C GLY A 249 -0.11 -20.74 8.20
N ASN A 250 -0.61 -20.25 7.09
CA ASN A 250 0.01 -19.14 6.34
C ASN A 250 -0.60 -17.82 6.79
N ILE A 251 0.23 -16.91 7.20
CA ILE A 251 -0.17 -15.58 7.67
C ILE A 251 0.46 -14.54 6.75
N ASP A 252 -0.39 -13.76 6.10
CA ASP A 252 0.03 -12.58 5.35
C ASP A 252 0.39 -11.48 6.34
N ILE A 253 1.55 -10.88 6.20
CA ILE A 253 2.06 -9.83 7.08
C ILE A 253 2.49 -8.63 6.25
N THR A 254 2.02 -7.47 6.63
CA THR A 254 2.55 -6.19 6.17
C THR A 254 3.10 -5.45 7.38
N TRP A 255 4.31 -4.96 7.27
CA TRP A 255 4.96 -4.19 8.31
C TRP A 255 5.57 -2.93 7.74
N GLU A 256 5.28 -1.82 8.37
CA GLU A 256 5.89 -0.54 8.12
C GLU A 256 6.55 -0.02 9.39
N ALA A 257 7.73 0.59 9.26
CA ALA A 257 8.36 1.29 10.35
C ALA A 257 9.04 2.56 9.85
N LEU A 258 8.94 3.61 10.64
CA LEU A 258 9.52 4.91 10.39
C LEU A 258 10.25 5.38 11.65
N LEU A 259 11.53 5.64 11.52
CA LEU A 259 12.36 6.24 12.57
C LEU A 259 12.86 7.59 12.07
N SER A 260 12.47 8.66 12.74
CA SER A 260 12.89 10.02 12.35
C SER A 260 13.61 10.68 13.51
N TYR A 261 14.75 11.31 13.22
CA TYR A 261 15.49 12.10 14.20
C TYR A 261 15.69 13.52 13.71
N GLN A 262 15.08 14.46 14.40
CA GLN A 262 15.26 15.90 14.19
C GLN A 262 16.48 16.37 14.96
N ILE A 263 17.63 16.49 14.28
CA ILE A 263 18.92 16.86 14.88
C ILE A 263 18.95 18.36 15.20
N LYS A 264 18.35 19.17 14.33
CA LYS A 264 18.20 20.61 14.46
C LYS A 264 16.82 21.02 13.92
N GLU A 265 16.35 22.20 14.26
CA GLU A 265 15.08 22.74 13.76
C GLU A 265 14.95 22.70 12.23
N PHE A 266 16.08 22.69 11.52
CA PHE A 266 16.15 22.70 10.06
C PHE A 266 16.72 21.41 9.46
N PHE A 267 17.11 20.40 10.25
CA PHE A 267 17.75 19.19 9.75
C PHE A 267 17.24 17.92 10.43
N SER A 268 16.73 17.01 9.63
CA SER A 268 16.25 15.71 10.07
C SER A 268 16.83 14.56 9.23
N ILE A 269 16.94 13.41 9.87
CA ILE A 269 17.24 12.13 9.23
C ILE A 269 16.05 11.20 9.48
N THR A 270 15.53 10.59 8.43
CA THR A 270 14.46 9.62 8.53
C THR A 270 14.89 8.32 7.85
N PHE A 271 14.70 7.23 8.56
CA PHE A 271 14.80 5.86 8.07
C PHE A 271 13.40 5.29 7.96
N SER A 272 13.06 4.73 6.81
CA SER A 272 11.81 4.02 6.59
C SER A 272 12.07 2.61 6.10
N SER A 273 11.27 1.68 6.58
CA SER A 273 11.27 0.30 6.10
C SER A 273 9.84 -0.19 5.88
N TYR A 274 9.68 -0.98 4.85
CA TYR A 274 8.42 -1.60 4.48
C TYR A 274 8.65 -3.07 4.12
N MET A 275 7.83 -3.94 4.68
CA MET A 275 7.95 -5.38 4.53
C MET A 275 6.60 -5.98 4.20
N ILE A 276 6.56 -6.85 3.20
CA ILE A 276 5.40 -7.66 2.86
C ILE A 276 5.82 -9.14 2.84
N TYR A 277 5.05 -9.95 3.51
CA TYR A 277 5.02 -11.39 3.31
C TYR A 277 3.59 -11.80 3.02
N ASP A 278 3.37 -12.39 1.86
CA ASP A 278 2.10 -12.94 1.44
C ASP A 278 2.40 -14.30 0.78
N HIS A 279 1.80 -15.35 1.30
CA HIS A 279 2.07 -16.71 0.84
C HIS A 279 1.49 -16.94 -0.56
N ASP A 280 0.45 -16.24 -0.92
CA ASP A 280 -0.23 -16.36 -2.20
C ASP A 280 0.48 -15.56 -3.31
N ILE A 281 1.40 -14.67 -2.95
CA ILE A 281 2.22 -13.91 -3.90
C ILE A 281 3.51 -14.67 -4.19
N LEU A 282 3.58 -15.24 -5.39
CA LEU A 282 4.76 -15.93 -5.88
C LEU A 282 5.68 -14.95 -6.59
N ILE A 283 6.89 -14.78 -6.08
CA ILE A 283 7.91 -13.92 -6.69
C ILE A 283 9.06 -14.75 -7.26
N PRO A 284 9.79 -14.27 -8.28
CA PRO A 284 10.97 -14.95 -8.81
C PRO A 284 11.99 -15.26 -7.72
N LEU A 285 12.53 -16.45 -7.74
CA LEU A 285 13.62 -16.88 -6.86
C LEU A 285 14.97 -16.63 -7.54
N TYR A 286 15.95 -16.22 -6.75
CA TYR A 286 17.32 -15.98 -7.20
C TYR A 286 18.28 -16.85 -6.42
N ASP A 287 19.35 -17.29 -7.07
CA ASP A 287 20.44 -18.04 -6.44
C ASP A 287 21.33 -17.14 -5.58
N GLU A 288 22.34 -17.76 -4.92
CA GLU A 288 23.30 -17.03 -4.06
C GLU A 288 24.13 -15.97 -4.81
N ASN A 289 24.19 -16.03 -6.15
CA ASN A 289 24.91 -15.08 -7.00
C ASN A 289 24.00 -14.00 -7.58
N GLY A 290 22.70 -14.01 -7.26
CA GLY A 290 21.72 -13.06 -7.75
C GLY A 290 21.22 -13.35 -9.17
N PHE A 291 21.43 -14.55 -9.69
CA PHE A 291 20.84 -15.00 -10.96
C PHE A 291 19.49 -15.69 -10.72
N PRO A 292 18.51 -15.53 -11.63
CA PRO A 292 17.24 -16.24 -11.53
C PRO A 292 17.45 -17.75 -11.37
N ASP A 293 16.79 -18.36 -10.40
CA ASP A 293 16.78 -19.80 -10.22
C ASP A 293 15.73 -20.43 -11.14
N TYR A 294 16.19 -21.25 -12.08
CA TYR A 294 15.33 -21.84 -13.09
C TYR A 294 14.90 -23.24 -12.69
N TYR A 295 13.65 -23.60 -12.99
CA TYR A 295 13.21 -25.00 -12.89
C TYR A 295 14.06 -25.91 -13.79
N TYR A 296 14.58 -25.34 -14.87
CA TYR A 296 15.43 -26.10 -15.79
C TYR A 296 16.38 -25.16 -16.57
N LYS A 297 17.68 -25.51 -16.59
CA LYS A 297 18.63 -24.97 -17.58
C LYS A 297 18.67 -25.95 -18.74
N PRO A 298 18.13 -25.63 -19.90
CA PRO A 298 18.08 -26.60 -20.97
C PRO A 298 19.47 -26.80 -21.61
N ASN A 299 20.00 -27.97 -21.49
CA ASN A 299 20.87 -28.51 -22.52
C ASN A 299 19.99 -29.19 -23.58
N GLY A 300 19.11 -28.41 -24.24
CA GLY A 300 18.35 -28.84 -25.41
C GLY A 300 17.01 -29.52 -25.13
N LEU A 301 15.97 -28.92 -25.60
CA LEU A 301 14.78 -29.44 -26.26
C LEU A 301 13.58 -29.99 -25.49
N ASP A 302 13.61 -30.38 -24.23
CA ASP A 302 12.47 -31.16 -23.69
C ASP A 302 11.68 -30.49 -22.54
N VAL A 303 11.82 -29.21 -22.31
CA VAL A 303 11.11 -28.53 -21.20
C VAL A 303 9.62 -28.34 -21.49
N TYR A 304 9.23 -28.23 -22.73
CA TYR A 304 7.87 -27.91 -23.14
C TYR A 304 6.83 -29.00 -22.84
N ASN A 305 7.22 -30.26 -22.74
CA ASN A 305 6.26 -31.35 -22.67
C ASN A 305 6.02 -31.97 -21.28
N ILE A 306 6.80 -31.63 -20.26
CA ILE A 306 6.68 -32.29 -18.96
C ILE A 306 5.87 -31.50 -17.95
N TYR A 307 5.75 -30.20 -18.08
CA TYR A 307 5.17 -29.35 -17.05
C TYR A 307 3.84 -28.67 -17.41
N TYR A 308 3.45 -28.64 -18.68
CA TYR A 308 2.22 -27.97 -19.11
C TYR A 308 0.91 -28.68 -18.69
N ASP A 309 0.98 -29.93 -18.31
CA ASP A 309 -0.22 -30.73 -18.01
C ASP A 309 -0.79 -30.51 -16.58
N ASN A 310 -0.07 -29.82 -15.68
CA ASN A 310 -0.53 -29.71 -14.28
C ASN A 310 -0.37 -28.33 -13.60
N LEU A 311 0.03 -27.30 -14.31
CA LEU A 311 0.36 -26.03 -13.68
C LEU A 311 -0.34 -24.86 -14.40
N ASN A 312 -0.99 -23.99 -13.63
CA ASN A 312 -1.65 -22.80 -14.15
C ASN A 312 -0.62 -21.83 -14.75
N ALA A 313 -0.84 -21.36 -15.98
CA ALA A 313 0.06 -20.45 -16.70
C ALA A 313 0.35 -19.12 -15.96
N ASN A 314 -0.43 -18.81 -14.92
CA ASN A 314 -0.29 -17.60 -14.11
C ASN A 314 0.76 -17.70 -13.00
N ASP A 315 1.33 -18.89 -12.76
CA ASP A 315 2.28 -19.13 -11.68
C ASP A 315 3.74 -19.04 -12.13
N TYR A 316 3.99 -18.60 -13.40
CA TYR A 316 5.33 -18.58 -13.96
C TYR A 316 5.77 -17.18 -14.37
N TYR A 317 6.99 -16.85 -13.97
CA TYR A 317 7.76 -15.79 -14.59
C TYR A 317 8.66 -16.39 -15.67
N TYR A 318 8.67 -15.74 -16.83
CA TYR A 318 9.57 -16.05 -17.93
C TYR A 318 10.61 -14.95 -18.03
N ASP A 319 11.86 -15.31 -18.25
CA ASP A 319 12.86 -14.34 -18.63
C ASP A 319 12.71 -13.93 -20.11
N TYR A 320 13.55 -13.00 -20.56
CA TYR A 320 13.53 -12.52 -21.93
C TYR A 320 13.91 -13.59 -22.99
N GLU A 321 14.49 -14.73 -22.56
CA GLU A 321 14.80 -15.89 -23.41
C GLU A 321 13.70 -16.97 -23.35
N GLY A 322 12.66 -16.78 -22.54
CA GLY A 322 11.53 -17.69 -22.38
C GLY A 322 11.80 -18.87 -21.43
N PHE A 323 12.84 -18.80 -20.59
CA PHE A 323 13.08 -19.82 -19.56
C PHE A 323 12.15 -19.60 -18.36
N VAL A 324 11.67 -20.70 -17.80
CA VAL A 324 10.77 -20.69 -16.66
C VAL A 324 11.56 -20.46 -15.38
N ILE A 325 11.35 -19.33 -14.73
CA ILE A 325 11.95 -18.96 -13.46
C ILE A 325 11.15 -19.60 -12.32
N LYS A 326 11.85 -20.21 -11.36
CA LYS A 326 11.21 -20.66 -10.13
C LYS A 326 10.60 -19.50 -9.39
N THR A 327 9.41 -19.69 -8.88
CA THR A 327 8.71 -18.73 -8.05
C THR A 327 8.37 -19.33 -6.69
N GLY A 328 8.17 -18.50 -5.70
CA GLY A 328 7.74 -18.93 -4.38
C GLY A 328 7.41 -17.75 -3.49
N PRO A 329 6.70 -17.99 -2.37
CA PRO A 329 6.45 -16.95 -1.39
C PRO A 329 7.77 -16.51 -0.76
N ARG A 330 8.02 -15.22 -0.73
CA ARG A 330 9.22 -14.64 -0.14
C ARG A 330 8.87 -13.36 0.59
N LEU A 331 9.67 -13.08 1.61
CA LEU A 331 9.67 -11.78 2.25
C LEU A 331 10.15 -10.73 1.24
N GLN A 332 9.30 -9.75 1.00
CA GLN A 332 9.63 -8.57 0.24
C GLN A 332 10.00 -7.46 1.23
N PHE A 333 11.12 -6.81 1.04
CA PHE A 333 11.61 -5.78 1.92
C PHE A 333 12.09 -4.57 1.12
N MET A 334 11.70 -3.40 1.57
CA MET A 334 12.12 -2.12 1.01
C MET A 334 12.56 -1.21 2.14
N GLU A 335 13.72 -0.58 1.98
CA GLU A 335 14.20 0.45 2.89
C GLU A 335 14.62 1.70 2.14
N TYR A 336 14.51 2.84 2.78
CA TYR A 336 15.08 4.08 2.27
C TYR A 336 15.45 5.04 3.40
N TRP A 337 16.44 5.88 3.09
CA TRP A 337 16.93 6.91 3.98
C TRP A 337 16.63 8.27 3.37
N LEU A 338 16.11 9.18 4.17
CA LEU A 338 15.83 10.55 3.78
C LEU A 338 16.60 11.52 4.67
N LEU A 339 17.34 12.42 4.05
CA LEU A 339 17.97 13.56 4.72
C LEU A 339 17.17 14.81 4.36
N GLY A 340 16.50 15.39 5.35
CA GLY A 340 15.62 16.55 5.16
C GLY A 340 16.29 17.83 5.68
N LEU A 341 16.18 18.91 4.89
CA LEU A 341 16.47 20.28 5.33
C LEU A 341 15.17 21.09 5.24
N SER A 342 14.70 21.62 6.36
CA SER A 342 13.51 22.45 6.44
C SER A 342 13.88 23.80 7.04
N PHE A 343 13.51 24.90 6.37
CA PHE A 343 13.71 26.24 6.86
C PHE A 343 12.36 26.93 7.00
N THR A 344 12.03 27.38 8.20
CA THR A 344 10.85 28.24 8.45
C THR A 344 11.35 29.68 8.56
N PHE A 345 10.81 30.57 7.72
CA PHE A 345 11.16 31.99 7.68
C PHE A 345 10.06 32.82 8.33
#